data_15daeb59c8355cf2b7bb8f4c28439dba
#
_entry.id   15daeb59c8355cf2b7bb8f4c28439dba
#
_cell.length_a   1.000
_cell.length_b   1.000
_cell.length_c   1.000
_cell.angle_alpha   90.00
_cell.angle_beta   90.00
_cell.angle_gamma   90.00
#
_symmetry.space_group_name_H-M   'P 1'
#
loop_
_entity.id
_entity.type
_entity.pdbx_description
1 polymer ?
#
loop_
_entity_poly.entity_id
_entity_poly.type
_entity_poly.pdbx_seq_one_letter_code
_entity_poly.pdbx_strand_id
1 'polypeptide(L)'
;FRAALVALSLVATTACARQSASVDPVFIQPDGPPANPFSPAVRVGNLVFVSGTLGTKADGTLVPGGIEAETRQVLDNIKKTLSSVGLGMDRIVRCQAFVADLKEWPAMNTVYRSYFPNSKFPARTAVQATLLFGARVELECIAAAK
;
A
#
# COMPACT_ATOMS: atom_id res chain seq x y z
N PHE A 1 40.72 65.51 14.43
CA PHE A 1 40.65 64.07 14.52
C PHE A 1 39.18 63.60 14.54
N ARG A 2 38.68 62.99 13.44
CA ARG A 2 37.34 62.41 13.33
C ARG A 2 37.52 60.87 13.46
N ALA A 3 37.00 60.34 14.54
CA ALA A 3 36.92 58.89 14.71
C ALA A 3 35.69 58.36 13.95
N ALA A 4 35.91 57.47 13.00
CA ALA A 4 34.83 56.75 12.31
C ALA A 4 34.50 55.46 13.09
N LEU A 5 33.26 55.41 13.60
CA LEU A 5 32.72 54.17 14.19
C LEU A 5 32.24 53.25 13.03
N VAL A 6 32.90 52.11 12.89
CA VAL A 6 32.46 51.03 12.01
C VAL A 6 31.51 50.15 12.82
N ALA A 7 30.22 50.23 12.48
CA ALA A 7 29.20 49.32 13.06
C ALA A 7 29.26 47.96 12.36
N LEU A 8 29.69 46.95 13.08
CA LEU A 8 29.72 45.54 12.60
C LEU A 8 28.32 44.90 12.80
N SER A 9 27.55 44.82 11.72
CA SER A 9 26.21 44.17 11.74
C SER A 9 26.39 42.67 11.78
N LEU A 10 26.06 42.04 12.91
CA LEU A 10 26.04 40.60 13.09
C LEU A 10 24.72 40.05 12.48
N VAL A 11 24.79 39.49 11.28
CA VAL A 11 23.67 38.77 10.67
C VAL A 11 23.56 37.40 11.30
N ALA A 12 22.62 37.23 12.24
CA ALA A 12 22.30 35.95 12.82
C ALA A 12 21.49 35.12 11.77
N THR A 13 22.16 34.17 11.13
CA THR A 13 21.47 33.15 10.29
C THR A 13 20.79 32.17 11.21
N THR A 14 19.50 32.29 11.41
CA THR A 14 18.67 31.29 12.09
C THR A 14 18.56 30.09 11.17
N ALA A 15 19.42 29.10 11.38
CA ALA A 15 19.28 27.79 10.75
C ALA A 15 17.99 27.15 11.29
N CYS A 16 16.94 27.14 10.47
CA CYS A 16 15.70 26.41 10.76
C CYS A 16 16.02 24.92 10.70
N ALA A 17 16.45 24.34 11.83
CA ALA A 17 16.58 22.90 11.97
C ALA A 17 15.19 22.30 11.83
N ARG A 18 14.88 21.76 10.64
CA ARG A 18 13.69 20.94 10.41
C ARG A 18 13.86 19.69 11.25
N GLN A 19 13.31 19.72 12.46
CA GLN A 19 13.24 18.55 13.33
C GLN A 19 12.39 17.52 12.59
N SER A 20 13.03 16.49 12.05
CA SER A 20 12.35 15.33 11.49
C SER A 20 11.60 14.68 12.64
N ALA A 21 10.30 14.96 12.74
CA ALA A 21 9.46 14.26 13.68
C ALA A 21 9.54 12.76 13.36
N SER A 22 9.88 11.93 14.33
CA SER A 22 9.79 10.49 14.21
C SER A 22 8.34 10.14 13.85
N VAL A 23 8.16 9.43 12.76
CA VAL A 23 6.83 9.02 12.34
C VAL A 23 6.60 7.62 12.87
N ASP A 24 5.84 7.51 13.96
CA ASP A 24 5.51 6.21 14.54
C ASP A 24 4.59 5.43 13.61
N PRO A 25 4.82 4.11 13.44
CA PRO A 25 3.96 3.26 12.65
C PRO A 25 2.59 3.10 13.30
N VAL A 26 1.53 3.20 12.50
CA VAL A 26 0.15 2.92 12.92
C VAL A 26 -0.29 1.60 12.30
N PHE A 27 -0.58 0.62 13.15
CA PHE A 27 -1.05 -0.70 12.75
C PHE A 27 -2.55 -0.66 12.50
N ILE A 28 -2.97 -0.98 11.27
CA ILE A 28 -4.35 -0.89 10.81
C ILE A 28 -5.00 -2.27 10.96
N GLN A 29 -6.09 -2.33 11.74
CA GLN A 29 -6.80 -3.54 12.10
C GLN A 29 -8.31 -3.28 11.98
N PRO A 30 -8.89 -3.28 10.76
CA PRO A 30 -10.26 -2.85 10.53
C PRO A 30 -11.32 -3.71 11.24
N ASP A 31 -11.04 -4.96 11.45
CA ASP A 31 -11.97 -5.94 12.04
C ASP A 31 -11.60 -6.31 13.51
N GLY A 32 -10.78 -5.47 14.18
CA GLY A 32 -10.30 -5.72 15.55
C GLY A 32 -8.94 -6.42 15.61
N PRO A 33 -8.54 -6.96 16.78
CA PRO A 33 -7.24 -7.62 16.92
C PRO A 33 -7.05 -8.73 15.88
N PRO A 34 -5.89 -8.81 15.21
CA PRO A 34 -5.69 -9.78 14.14
C PRO A 34 -5.63 -11.20 14.69
N ALA A 35 -6.32 -12.11 14.01
CA ALA A 35 -6.21 -13.55 14.28
C ALA A 35 -4.87 -14.12 13.78
N ASN A 36 -4.21 -13.44 12.83
CA ASN A 36 -2.93 -13.80 12.25
C ASN A 36 -1.79 -12.97 12.87
N PRO A 37 -0.53 -13.44 12.84
CA PRO A 37 0.62 -12.72 13.41
C PRO A 37 1.09 -11.55 12.52
N PHE A 38 0.17 -10.88 11.84
CA PHE A 38 0.43 -9.68 11.03
C PHE A 38 -0.79 -8.76 10.98
N SER A 39 -0.56 -7.48 10.74
CA SER A 39 -1.63 -6.51 10.52
C SER A 39 -2.04 -6.48 9.05
N PRO A 40 -3.33 -6.29 8.73
CA PRO A 40 -3.78 -6.08 7.34
C PRO A 40 -3.07 -4.94 6.62
N ALA A 41 -2.69 -3.90 7.34
CA ALA A 41 -1.82 -2.84 6.81
C ALA A 41 -1.09 -2.11 7.94
N VAL A 42 -0.02 -1.40 7.56
CA VAL A 42 0.72 -0.49 8.47
C VAL A 42 0.90 0.85 7.76
N ARG A 43 0.56 1.95 8.46
CA ARG A 43 0.81 3.30 7.98
C ARG A 43 2.09 3.87 8.61
N VAL A 44 2.96 4.43 7.78
CA VAL A 44 4.14 5.19 8.21
C VAL A 44 4.15 6.52 7.45
N GLY A 45 3.92 7.59 8.16
CA GLY A 45 3.77 8.91 7.54
C GLY A 45 2.62 8.96 6.53
N ASN A 46 2.98 9.24 5.29
CA ASN A 46 2.04 9.30 4.16
C ASN A 46 2.03 8.03 3.29
N LEU A 47 2.61 6.92 3.77
CA LEU A 47 2.55 5.64 3.09
C LEU A 47 1.74 4.63 3.91
N VAL A 48 0.94 3.83 3.23
CA VAL A 48 0.23 2.69 3.78
C VAL A 48 0.69 1.43 3.06
N PHE A 49 1.28 0.52 3.81
CA PHE A 49 1.76 -0.78 3.37
C PHE A 49 0.66 -1.80 3.64
N VAL A 50 0.02 -2.29 2.60
CA VAL A 50 -1.00 -3.35 2.69
C VAL A 50 -0.30 -4.69 2.59
N SER A 51 -0.56 -5.57 3.55
CA SER A 51 0.01 -6.92 3.59
C SER A 51 -0.43 -7.78 2.42
N GLY A 52 0.29 -8.88 2.18
CA GLY A 52 -0.10 -9.91 1.23
C GLY A 52 -1.55 -10.32 1.46
N THR A 53 -2.35 -10.19 0.42
CA THR A 53 -3.81 -10.37 0.47
C THR A 53 -4.21 -11.44 -0.50
N LEU A 54 -4.94 -12.44 -0.01
CA LEU A 54 -5.51 -13.55 -0.78
C LEU A 54 -6.98 -13.28 -1.14
N GLY A 55 -7.50 -14.06 -2.09
CA GLY A 55 -8.92 -14.04 -2.49
C GLY A 55 -9.83 -14.74 -1.49
N THR A 56 -9.69 -14.45 -0.20
CA THR A 56 -10.48 -15.07 0.86
C THR A 56 -11.76 -14.31 1.16
N LYS A 57 -12.81 -15.07 1.46
CA LYS A 57 -14.06 -14.57 2.04
C LYS A 57 -13.88 -14.23 3.53
N ALA A 58 -14.90 -13.70 4.17
CA ALA A 58 -14.90 -13.37 5.59
C ALA A 58 -14.70 -14.59 6.52
N ASP A 59 -15.06 -15.78 6.05
CA ASP A 59 -14.85 -17.05 6.77
C ASP A 59 -13.42 -17.61 6.61
N GLY A 60 -12.52 -16.89 5.91
CA GLY A 60 -11.14 -17.29 5.66
C GLY A 60 -10.96 -18.28 4.51
N THR A 61 -12.02 -18.78 3.88
CA THR A 61 -11.91 -19.69 2.75
C THR A 61 -11.72 -18.95 1.43
N LEU A 62 -10.98 -19.54 0.48
CA LEU A 62 -10.84 -18.97 -0.86
C LEU A 62 -12.18 -18.92 -1.60
N VAL A 63 -12.40 -17.86 -2.36
CA VAL A 63 -13.55 -17.76 -3.25
C VAL A 63 -13.41 -18.79 -4.39
N PRO A 64 -14.48 -19.51 -4.75
CA PRO A 64 -14.44 -20.41 -5.92
C PRO A 64 -14.51 -19.59 -7.21
N GLY A 65 -14.06 -20.19 -8.32
CA GLY A 65 -14.18 -19.60 -9.65
C GLY A 65 -12.85 -19.25 -10.33
N GLY A 66 -11.74 -19.67 -9.76
CA GLY A 66 -10.42 -19.55 -10.38
C GLY A 66 -9.82 -18.15 -10.31
N ILE A 67 -8.83 -17.90 -11.16
CA ILE A 67 -7.98 -16.71 -11.08
C ILE A 67 -8.76 -15.39 -11.17
N GLU A 68 -9.81 -15.30 -11.96
CA GLU A 68 -10.58 -14.07 -12.11
C GLU A 68 -11.38 -13.74 -10.84
N ALA A 69 -12.05 -14.76 -10.27
CA ALA A 69 -12.81 -14.59 -9.04
C ALA A 69 -11.88 -14.26 -7.86
N GLU A 70 -10.77 -14.98 -7.74
CA GLU A 70 -9.78 -14.71 -6.69
C GLU A 70 -9.15 -13.33 -6.85
N THR A 71 -8.79 -12.90 -8.06
CA THR A 71 -8.24 -11.56 -8.30
C THR A 71 -9.22 -10.46 -7.89
N ARG A 72 -10.51 -10.65 -8.21
CA ARG A 72 -11.56 -9.71 -7.79
C ARG A 72 -11.64 -9.63 -6.28
N GLN A 73 -11.70 -10.77 -5.61
CA GLN A 73 -11.79 -10.83 -4.15
C GLN A 73 -10.56 -10.23 -3.47
N VAL A 74 -9.35 -10.49 -3.97
CA VAL A 74 -8.12 -9.86 -3.48
C VAL A 74 -8.22 -8.33 -3.54
N LEU A 75 -8.62 -7.79 -4.69
CA LEU A 75 -8.72 -6.33 -4.88
C LEU A 75 -9.85 -5.72 -4.03
N ASP A 76 -10.96 -6.43 -3.83
CA ASP A 76 -12.03 -6.00 -2.92
C ASP A 76 -11.55 -6.01 -1.45
N ASN A 77 -10.78 -7.00 -1.04
CA ASN A 77 -10.18 -7.07 0.29
C ASN A 77 -9.19 -5.91 0.51
N ILE A 78 -8.31 -5.63 -0.45
CA ILE A 78 -7.40 -4.47 -0.42
C ILE A 78 -8.19 -3.16 -0.34
N LYS A 79 -9.24 -3.02 -1.15
CA LYS A 79 -10.12 -1.85 -1.13
C LYS A 79 -10.77 -1.66 0.23
N LYS A 80 -11.28 -2.73 0.87
CA LYS A 80 -11.82 -2.69 2.24
C LYS A 80 -10.79 -2.16 3.23
N THR A 81 -9.57 -2.71 3.21
CA THR A 81 -8.47 -2.29 4.09
C THR A 81 -8.13 -0.80 3.90
N LEU A 82 -7.98 -0.35 2.65
CA LEU A 82 -7.69 1.06 2.36
C LEU A 82 -8.84 1.99 2.77
N SER A 83 -10.08 1.58 2.54
CA SER A 83 -11.28 2.36 2.90
C SER A 83 -11.38 2.58 4.41
N SER A 84 -10.91 1.65 5.25
CA SER A 84 -10.91 1.80 6.71
C SER A 84 -10.02 2.96 7.20
N VAL A 85 -9.12 3.45 6.36
CA VAL A 85 -8.23 4.61 6.63
C VAL A 85 -8.51 5.78 5.68
N GLY A 86 -9.68 5.80 5.05
CA GLY A 86 -10.13 6.89 4.18
C GLY A 86 -9.41 6.97 2.83
N LEU A 87 -8.83 5.87 2.34
CA LEU A 87 -8.14 5.81 1.06
C LEU A 87 -8.93 4.98 0.05
N GLY A 88 -8.85 5.37 -1.24
CA GLY A 88 -9.39 4.61 -2.36
C GLY A 88 -8.29 3.84 -3.11
N MET A 89 -8.71 3.03 -4.07
CA MET A 89 -7.83 2.28 -4.97
C MET A 89 -6.95 3.22 -5.84
N ASP A 90 -7.41 4.43 -6.11
CA ASP A 90 -6.68 5.49 -6.82
C ASP A 90 -5.43 5.99 -6.07
N ARG A 91 -5.30 5.62 -4.80
CA ARG A 91 -4.15 5.98 -3.96
C ARG A 91 -3.03 4.94 -4.00
N ILE A 92 -3.26 3.77 -4.58
CA ILE A 92 -2.24 2.73 -4.73
C ILE A 92 -1.18 3.22 -5.72
N VAL A 93 0.09 3.17 -5.30
CA VAL A 93 1.23 3.60 -6.12
C VAL A 93 2.10 2.42 -6.58
N ARG A 94 2.06 1.31 -5.86
CA ARG A 94 2.81 0.09 -6.20
C ARG A 94 2.05 -1.15 -5.74
N CYS A 95 2.10 -2.22 -6.54
CA CYS A 95 1.73 -3.57 -6.10
C CYS A 95 2.81 -4.58 -6.50
N GLN A 96 2.93 -5.65 -5.73
CA GLN A 96 3.60 -6.88 -6.11
C GLN A 96 2.55 -7.98 -6.26
N ALA A 97 2.62 -8.71 -7.36
CA ALA A 97 1.70 -9.79 -7.67
C ALA A 97 2.46 -11.12 -7.64
N PHE A 98 1.93 -12.04 -6.87
CA PHE A 98 2.36 -13.43 -6.86
C PHE A 98 1.26 -14.26 -7.53
N VAL A 99 1.61 -15.07 -8.51
CA VAL A 99 0.66 -15.85 -9.31
C VAL A 99 1.09 -17.31 -9.31
N ALA A 100 0.17 -18.22 -9.03
CA ALA A 100 0.49 -19.65 -8.94
C ALA A 100 0.89 -20.25 -10.30
N ASP A 101 0.26 -19.80 -11.38
CA ASP A 101 0.60 -20.16 -12.77
C ASP A 101 0.57 -18.91 -13.67
N LEU A 102 1.72 -18.57 -14.25
CA LEU A 102 1.82 -17.43 -15.16
C LEU A 102 1.00 -17.56 -16.44
N LYS A 103 0.52 -18.76 -16.79
CA LYS A 103 -0.44 -18.93 -17.89
C LYS A 103 -1.77 -18.22 -17.61
N GLU A 104 -2.12 -18.01 -16.34
CA GLU A 104 -3.33 -17.28 -15.92
C GLU A 104 -3.14 -15.76 -15.87
N TRP A 105 -1.93 -15.26 -16.13
CA TRP A 105 -1.60 -13.85 -16.13
C TRP A 105 -2.53 -12.96 -16.98
N PRO A 106 -2.92 -13.33 -18.21
CA PRO A 106 -3.84 -12.51 -19.01
C PRO A 106 -5.22 -12.35 -18.35
N ALA A 107 -5.76 -13.42 -17.78
CA ALA A 107 -7.07 -13.40 -17.10
C ALA A 107 -7.03 -12.56 -15.83
N MET A 108 -5.97 -12.72 -15.01
CA MET A 108 -5.71 -11.88 -13.84
C MET A 108 -5.64 -10.40 -14.23
N ASN A 109 -4.90 -10.06 -15.28
CA ASN A 109 -4.76 -8.69 -15.75
C ASN A 109 -6.07 -8.05 -16.21
N THR A 110 -6.98 -8.83 -16.80
CA THR A 110 -8.30 -8.35 -17.21
C THR A 110 -9.07 -7.81 -16.01
N VAL A 111 -9.11 -8.57 -14.92
CA VAL A 111 -9.75 -8.13 -13.67
C VAL A 111 -8.99 -6.98 -13.02
N TYR A 112 -7.67 -7.09 -12.91
CA TYR A 112 -6.84 -6.06 -12.28
C TYR A 112 -7.06 -4.68 -12.91
N ARG A 113 -7.11 -4.59 -14.25
CA ARG A 113 -7.33 -3.33 -14.97
C ARG A 113 -8.62 -2.64 -14.60
N SER A 114 -9.70 -3.39 -14.30
CA SER A 114 -11.01 -2.82 -13.97
C SER A 114 -11.03 -2.03 -12.66
N TYR A 115 -10.06 -2.22 -11.78
CA TYR A 115 -9.94 -1.49 -10.52
C TYR A 115 -9.17 -0.17 -10.63
N PHE A 116 -8.52 0.09 -11.77
CA PHE A 116 -7.71 1.29 -12.01
C PHE A 116 -8.20 2.01 -13.28
N PRO A 117 -9.27 2.82 -13.16
CA PRO A 117 -9.82 3.56 -14.30
C PRO A 117 -8.83 4.59 -14.83
N ASN A 118 -9.07 5.05 -16.05
CA ASN A 118 -8.27 6.10 -16.71
C ASN A 118 -6.79 5.72 -16.92
N SER A 119 -6.48 4.43 -16.99
CA SER A 119 -5.11 3.91 -17.21
C SER A 119 -4.06 4.38 -16.20
N LYS A 120 -4.48 4.82 -15.02
CA LYS A 120 -3.57 5.19 -13.92
C LYS A 120 -3.19 3.94 -13.12
N PHE A 121 -2.38 3.09 -13.74
CA PHE A 121 -1.95 1.84 -13.13
C PHE A 121 -0.80 2.07 -12.13
N PRO A 122 -0.82 1.42 -10.95
CA PRO A 122 0.32 1.39 -10.05
C PRO A 122 1.54 0.76 -10.73
N ALA A 123 2.75 1.13 -10.30
CA ALA A 123 3.94 0.36 -10.61
C ALA A 123 3.75 -1.08 -10.12
N ARG A 124 4.13 -2.09 -10.92
CA ARG A 124 3.90 -3.49 -10.54
C ARG A 124 5.04 -4.41 -10.93
N THR A 125 5.35 -5.34 -10.04
CA THR A 125 6.18 -6.52 -10.32
C THR A 125 5.28 -7.76 -10.19
N ALA A 126 5.58 -8.81 -10.96
CA ALA A 126 4.90 -10.08 -10.86
C ALA A 126 5.90 -11.23 -10.89
N VAL A 127 5.63 -12.24 -10.06
CA VAL A 127 6.42 -13.45 -9.99
C VAL A 127 5.51 -14.67 -9.85
N GLN A 128 5.96 -15.82 -10.33
CA GLN A 128 5.30 -17.09 -10.05
C GLN A 128 5.74 -17.59 -8.68
N ALA A 129 4.79 -18.03 -7.86
CA ALA A 129 5.04 -18.57 -6.53
C ALA A 129 4.02 -19.62 -6.12
N THR A 130 4.43 -20.52 -5.23
CA THR A 130 3.48 -21.39 -4.52
C THR A 130 2.83 -20.57 -3.42
N LEU A 131 1.51 -20.49 -3.41
CA LEU A 131 0.72 -19.68 -2.50
C LEU A 131 0.01 -20.53 -1.44
N LEU A 132 -0.29 -19.90 -0.30
CA LEU A 132 -1.01 -20.56 0.79
C LEU A 132 -2.40 -21.00 0.36
N PHE A 133 -2.87 -22.10 0.93
CA PHE A 133 -4.21 -22.67 0.71
C PHE A 133 -4.53 -23.03 -0.73
N GLY A 134 -3.53 -23.07 -1.62
CA GLY A 134 -3.75 -23.32 -3.05
C GLY A 134 -4.32 -22.11 -3.78
N ALA A 135 -4.15 -20.89 -3.24
CA ALA A 135 -4.54 -19.66 -3.90
C ALA A 135 -3.83 -19.51 -5.25
N ARG A 136 -4.50 -18.86 -6.19
CA ARG A 136 -3.98 -18.59 -7.53
C ARG A 136 -3.29 -17.24 -7.64
N VAL A 137 -3.64 -16.32 -6.78
CA VAL A 137 -3.07 -14.97 -6.76
C VAL A 137 -3.02 -14.41 -5.35
N GLU A 138 -1.94 -13.69 -5.08
CA GLU A 138 -1.75 -12.84 -3.90
C GLU A 138 -1.25 -11.47 -4.35
N LEU A 139 -1.73 -10.41 -3.73
CA LEU A 139 -1.23 -9.07 -3.97
C LEU A 139 -0.82 -8.41 -2.65
N GLU A 140 0.33 -7.75 -2.64
CA GLU A 140 0.68 -6.73 -1.66
C GLU A 140 0.76 -5.37 -2.34
N CYS A 141 0.34 -4.30 -1.68
CA CYS A 141 0.32 -2.98 -2.29
C CYS A 141 0.79 -1.89 -1.32
N ILE A 142 1.29 -0.79 -1.91
CA ILE A 142 1.62 0.43 -1.19
C ILE A 142 0.70 1.53 -1.72
N ALA A 143 0.06 2.26 -0.80
CA ALA A 143 -0.76 3.41 -1.11
C ALA A 143 -0.17 4.70 -0.52
N ALA A 144 -0.38 5.83 -1.20
CA ALA A 144 -0.01 7.16 -0.73
C ALA A 144 -1.20 7.82 -0.03
N ALA A 145 -1.09 8.06 1.27
CA ALA A 145 -1.99 8.92 2.02
C ALA A 145 -1.75 10.41 1.67
N LYS A 146 -2.73 11.24 1.95
CA LYS A 146 -2.58 12.71 1.82
C LYS A 146 -1.77 13.26 2.97
#